data_f4eb296ee5dc9ffb8cf9474fe68e5630
#
_entry.id   f4eb296ee5dc9ffb8cf9474fe68e5630
#
_cell.length_a   1.000
_cell.length_b   1.000
_cell.length_c   1.000
_cell.angle_alpha   90.00
_cell.angle_beta   90.00
_cell.angle_gamma   90.00
#
_symmetry.space_group_name_H-M   'P 1'
#
loop_
_entity.id
_entity.type
_entity.pdbx_description
1 polymer ?
#
loop_
_entity_poly.entity_id
_entity_poly.type
_entity_poly.pdbx_seq_one_letter_code
_entity_poly.pdbx_strand_id
1 'polypeptide(L)'
;MTPKRPAVAWVPGRGDVIWIDHNPQAGREMKDHHPFVVLSTAGFNRSVGLVVGCAMTSAAYNRGSSLAIDLGPIPGRPDAHSFVLCHQLKSFDWKARGARPHPLARLDGDKLEQVLEIVGQILGFLP
;
A
#
# COMPACT_ATOMS: atom_id res chain seq x y z
N MET A 1 -20.61 -24.35 -26.09
CA MET A 1 -20.38 -23.41 -24.97
C MET A 1 -19.38 -22.37 -25.43
N THR A 2 -19.79 -21.12 -25.43
CA THR A 2 -18.89 -20.02 -25.81
C THR A 2 -17.87 -19.81 -24.70
N PRO A 3 -16.56 -19.85 -24.97
CA PRO A 3 -15.59 -19.57 -23.92
C PRO A 3 -15.81 -18.16 -23.38
N LYS A 4 -15.85 -18.03 -22.08
CA LYS A 4 -15.88 -16.72 -21.44
C LYS A 4 -14.64 -15.96 -21.86
N ARG A 5 -14.84 -14.73 -22.36
CA ARG A 5 -13.74 -13.81 -22.53
C ARG A 5 -13.03 -13.64 -21.18
N PRO A 6 -11.73 -13.84 -21.10
CA PRO A 6 -11.04 -13.60 -19.83
C PRO A 6 -11.31 -12.16 -19.40
N ALA A 7 -11.70 -11.97 -18.14
CA ALA A 7 -11.80 -10.64 -17.58
C ALA A 7 -10.46 -9.94 -17.76
N VAL A 8 -10.49 -8.63 -18.07
CA VAL A 8 -9.27 -7.83 -18.08
C VAL A 8 -8.61 -8.00 -16.70
N ALA A 9 -7.42 -8.57 -16.70
CA ALA A 9 -6.74 -8.85 -15.45
C ALA A 9 -6.44 -7.54 -14.73
N TRP A 10 -6.95 -7.43 -13.51
CA TRP A 10 -6.64 -6.30 -12.66
C TRP A 10 -5.13 -6.28 -12.37
N VAL A 11 -4.54 -5.10 -12.46
CA VAL A 11 -3.14 -4.86 -12.12
C VAL A 11 -3.11 -3.65 -11.19
N PRO A 12 -2.49 -3.77 -10.01
CA PRO A 12 -2.35 -2.61 -9.13
C PRO A 12 -1.44 -1.55 -9.75
N GLY A 13 -1.80 -0.29 -9.56
CA GLY A 13 -1.04 0.86 -10.04
C GLY A 13 -0.67 1.81 -8.92
N ARG A 14 0.19 2.79 -9.24
CA ARG A 14 0.65 3.78 -8.25
C ARG A 14 -0.51 4.51 -7.60
N GLY A 15 -0.51 4.52 -6.28
CA GLY A 15 -1.54 5.15 -5.46
C GLY A 15 -2.68 4.22 -5.08
N ASP A 16 -2.77 3.04 -5.68
CA ASP A 16 -3.80 2.08 -5.30
C ASP A 16 -3.56 1.55 -3.90
N VAL A 17 -4.66 1.37 -3.16
CA VAL A 17 -4.65 0.70 -1.86
C VAL A 17 -5.13 -0.72 -2.08
N ILE A 18 -4.35 -1.69 -1.64
CA ILE A 18 -4.65 -3.11 -1.82
C ILE A 18 -4.58 -3.84 -0.49
N TRP A 19 -5.30 -4.96 -0.39
CA TRP A 19 -5.05 -5.97 0.63
C TRP A 19 -3.95 -6.89 0.12
N ILE A 20 -2.98 -7.22 0.97
CA ILE A 20 -1.92 -8.17 0.62
C ILE A 20 -1.41 -8.87 1.87
N ASP A 21 -0.98 -10.13 1.72
CA ASP A 21 -0.36 -10.88 2.80
C ASP A 21 1.09 -10.43 2.96
N HIS A 22 1.41 -9.91 4.13
CA HIS A 22 2.76 -9.45 4.49
C HIS A 22 3.66 -10.55 5.04
N ASN A 23 3.12 -11.74 5.27
CA ASN A 23 3.90 -12.88 5.77
C ASN A 23 4.71 -13.54 4.64
N PRO A 24 5.87 -14.13 4.94
CA PRO A 24 6.55 -14.16 6.23
C PRO A 24 7.12 -12.80 6.61
N GLN A 25 7.08 -12.47 7.89
CA GLN A 25 7.64 -11.23 8.42
C GLN A 25 8.70 -11.54 9.47
N ALA A 26 9.55 -10.58 9.77
CA ALA A 26 10.57 -10.68 10.81
C ALA A 26 10.59 -9.41 11.66
N GLY A 27 10.74 -9.58 12.96
CA GLY A 27 10.88 -8.46 13.88
C GLY A 27 9.76 -7.44 13.80
N ARG A 28 10.11 -6.19 13.47
CA ARG A 28 9.18 -5.05 13.45
C ARG A 28 8.46 -4.85 12.13
N GLU A 29 8.61 -5.76 11.18
CA GLU A 29 7.89 -5.68 9.90
C GLU A 29 6.42 -5.96 10.09
N MET A 30 5.59 -5.37 9.23
CA MET A 30 4.16 -5.67 9.18
C MET A 30 3.95 -7.16 8.92
N LYS A 31 2.92 -7.74 9.54
CA LYS A 31 2.56 -9.15 9.40
C LYS A 31 1.12 -9.31 8.97
N ASP A 32 0.77 -10.51 8.52
CA ASP A 32 -0.58 -10.93 8.16
C ASP A 32 -1.15 -10.12 6.96
N HIS A 33 -2.44 -10.26 6.69
CA HIS A 33 -3.13 -9.46 5.69
C HIS A 33 -3.38 -8.06 6.21
N HIS A 34 -2.77 -7.09 5.55
CA HIS A 34 -2.95 -5.67 5.86
C HIS A 34 -3.09 -4.86 4.58
N PRO A 35 -3.67 -3.66 4.67
CA PRO A 35 -3.65 -2.72 3.55
C PRO A 35 -2.21 -2.30 3.23
N PHE A 36 -2.00 -1.95 1.98
CA PHE A 36 -0.70 -1.59 1.42
C PHE A 36 -0.92 -0.55 0.33
N VAL A 37 -0.13 0.50 0.34
CA VAL A 37 -0.17 1.53 -0.70
C VAL A 37 0.87 1.20 -1.75
N VAL A 38 0.43 1.05 -2.99
CA VAL A 38 1.31 0.78 -4.12
C VAL A 38 1.96 2.09 -4.58
N LEU A 39 3.29 2.10 -4.66
CA LEU A 39 4.05 3.25 -5.15
C LEU A 39 4.65 3.01 -6.52
N SER A 40 4.86 1.76 -6.90
CA SER A 40 5.35 1.40 -8.23
C SER A 40 4.25 1.53 -9.29
N THR A 41 4.65 1.78 -10.53
CA THR A 41 3.70 2.00 -11.64
C THR A 41 3.05 0.70 -12.08
N ALA A 42 1.86 0.80 -12.66
CA ALA A 42 1.14 -0.35 -13.21
C ALA A 42 1.96 -1.09 -14.27
N GLY A 43 2.69 -0.36 -15.10
CA GLY A 43 3.57 -0.96 -16.10
C GLY A 43 4.66 -1.83 -15.50
N PHE A 44 5.32 -1.34 -14.46
CA PHE A 44 6.30 -2.12 -13.70
C PHE A 44 5.64 -3.34 -13.06
N ASN A 45 4.51 -3.15 -12.39
CA ASN A 45 3.83 -4.21 -11.65
C ASN A 45 3.35 -5.33 -12.57
N ARG A 46 2.89 -4.98 -13.76
CA ARG A 46 2.50 -5.95 -14.79
C ARG A 46 3.70 -6.70 -15.34
N SER A 47 4.74 -5.98 -15.72
CA SER A 47 5.92 -6.54 -16.38
C SER A 47 6.72 -7.44 -15.46
N VAL A 48 6.96 -6.99 -14.22
CA VAL A 48 7.86 -7.66 -13.28
C VAL A 48 7.11 -8.63 -12.37
N GLY A 49 5.83 -8.40 -12.14
CA GLY A 49 5.02 -9.22 -11.23
C GLY A 49 5.20 -8.87 -9.75
N LEU A 50 5.84 -7.75 -9.46
CA LEU A 50 6.03 -7.25 -8.10
C LEU A 50 5.33 -5.91 -7.95
N VAL A 51 5.06 -5.52 -6.70
CA VAL A 51 4.71 -4.16 -6.32
C VAL A 51 5.74 -3.65 -5.32
N VAL A 52 6.03 -2.37 -5.36
CA VAL A 52 6.81 -1.68 -4.34
C VAL A 52 5.91 -0.66 -3.68
N GLY A 53 5.88 -0.63 -2.37
CA GLY A 53 5.02 0.30 -1.65
C GLY A 53 5.18 0.22 -0.15
N CYS A 54 4.20 0.76 0.56
CA CYS A 54 4.25 0.92 2.01
C CYS A 54 3.09 0.22 2.70
N ALA A 55 3.37 -0.42 3.83
CA ALA A 55 2.36 -0.99 4.70
C ALA A 55 1.46 0.11 5.29
N MET A 56 0.21 -0.25 5.58
CA MET A 56 -0.75 0.60 6.28
C MET A 56 -1.21 -0.07 7.56
N THR A 57 -1.64 0.73 8.52
CA THR A 57 -2.13 0.24 9.81
C THR A 57 -3.16 1.20 10.39
N SER A 58 -3.97 0.71 11.34
CA SER A 58 -4.84 1.55 12.16
C SER A 58 -4.31 1.73 13.60
N ALA A 59 -3.10 1.28 13.89
CA ALA A 59 -2.53 1.37 15.24
C ALA A 59 -2.33 2.82 15.67
N ALA A 60 -3.01 3.22 16.75
CA ALA A 60 -3.13 4.61 17.18
C ALA A 60 -1.80 5.24 17.61
N TYR A 61 -0.80 4.44 18.02
CA TYR A 61 0.51 4.96 18.39
C TYR A 61 1.27 5.62 17.24
N ASN A 62 0.79 5.44 16.00
CA ASN A 62 1.39 6.11 14.83
C ASN A 62 0.95 7.56 14.67
N ARG A 63 -0.07 7.99 15.42
CA ARG A 63 -0.53 9.38 15.38
C ARG A 63 0.61 10.31 15.82
N GLY A 64 0.89 11.30 15.00
CA GLY A 64 1.99 12.25 15.25
C GLY A 64 3.38 11.73 14.89
N SER A 65 3.51 10.51 14.39
CA SER A 65 4.80 10.01 13.90
C SER A 65 5.20 10.75 12.63
N SER A 66 6.46 11.19 12.56
CA SER A 66 7.01 11.82 11.35
C SER A 66 7.19 10.85 10.18
N LEU A 67 7.07 9.54 10.44
CA LEU A 67 7.21 8.48 9.43
C LEU A 67 5.87 7.97 8.93
N ALA A 68 4.76 8.43 9.51
CA ALA A 68 3.42 7.99 9.14
C ALA A 68 2.61 9.14 8.53
N ILE A 69 1.83 8.81 7.51
CA ILE A 69 0.84 9.74 6.95
C ILE A 69 -0.54 9.32 7.44
N ASP A 70 -1.18 10.20 8.18
CA ASP A 70 -2.55 10.02 8.69
C ASP A 70 -3.55 10.29 7.55
N LEU A 71 -4.32 9.27 7.18
CA LEU A 71 -5.33 9.37 6.13
C LEU A 71 -6.69 9.79 6.68
N GLY A 72 -6.80 10.01 7.98
CA GLY A 72 -8.06 10.38 8.62
C GLY A 72 -8.87 9.17 9.09
N PRO A 73 -10.12 9.44 9.55
CA PRO A 73 -10.97 8.38 10.10
C PRO A 73 -11.31 7.28 9.10
N ILE A 74 -11.38 6.06 9.60
CA ILE A 74 -11.83 4.90 8.82
C ILE A 74 -13.36 4.95 8.73
N PRO A 75 -13.96 4.84 7.54
CA PRO A 75 -15.41 4.77 7.41
C PRO A 75 -16.02 3.69 8.31
N GLY A 76 -17.04 4.05 9.09
CA GLY A 76 -17.68 3.15 10.05
C GLY A 76 -16.93 2.96 11.37
N ARG A 77 -15.74 3.55 11.50
CA ARG A 77 -14.91 3.48 12.72
C ARG A 77 -14.31 4.86 13.01
N PRO A 78 -15.14 5.86 13.40
CA PRO A 78 -14.68 7.26 13.48
C PRO A 78 -13.54 7.51 14.47
N ASP A 79 -13.37 6.64 15.47
CA ASP A 79 -12.31 6.76 16.47
C ASP A 79 -10.98 6.16 15.99
N ALA A 80 -10.98 5.46 14.87
CA ALA A 80 -9.79 4.85 14.29
C ALA A 80 -9.38 5.58 13.02
N HIS A 81 -8.07 5.82 12.87
CA HIS A 81 -7.49 6.39 11.66
C HIS A 81 -6.66 5.35 10.92
N SER A 82 -6.56 5.50 9.60
CA SER A 82 -5.60 4.75 8.79
C SER A 82 -4.31 5.54 8.65
N PHE A 83 -3.18 4.86 8.75
CA PHE A 83 -1.84 5.45 8.58
C PHE A 83 -1.06 4.70 7.52
N VAL A 84 -0.36 5.44 6.67
CA VAL A 84 0.65 4.87 5.77
C VAL A 84 2.00 4.90 6.49
N LEU A 85 2.64 3.76 6.61
CA LEU A 85 3.94 3.62 7.26
C LEU A 85 5.04 3.76 6.23
N CYS A 86 5.55 4.98 6.03
CA CYS A 86 6.49 5.28 4.95
C CYS A 86 7.85 4.59 5.13
N HIS A 87 8.18 4.16 6.35
CA HIS A 87 9.41 3.40 6.66
C HIS A 87 9.26 1.89 6.51
N GLN A 88 8.04 1.41 6.27
CA GLN A 88 7.76 0.00 5.97
C GLN A 88 7.62 -0.18 4.45
N LEU A 89 8.69 0.17 3.74
CA LEU A 89 8.76 0.02 2.29
C LEU A 89 9.11 -1.43 1.97
N LYS A 90 8.27 -2.06 1.15
CA LYS A 90 8.42 -3.48 0.79
C LYS A 90 8.21 -3.69 -0.70
N SER A 91 8.80 -4.77 -1.20
CA SER A 91 8.54 -5.29 -2.53
C SER A 91 7.92 -6.68 -2.40
N PHE A 92 6.75 -6.87 -3.00
CA PHE A 92 5.99 -8.12 -2.89
C PHE A 92 5.58 -8.65 -4.25
N ASP A 93 5.58 -9.98 -4.40
CA ASP A 93 4.88 -10.65 -5.49
C ASP A 93 3.37 -10.54 -5.23
N TRP A 94 2.71 -9.64 -5.94
CA TRP A 94 1.32 -9.31 -5.63
C TRP A 94 0.34 -10.42 -5.96
N LYS A 95 0.60 -11.25 -6.96
CA LYS A 95 -0.25 -12.40 -7.27
C LYS A 95 -0.07 -13.52 -6.26
N ALA A 96 1.18 -13.88 -5.97
CA ALA A 96 1.49 -14.96 -5.03
C ALA A 96 0.99 -14.66 -3.62
N ARG A 97 0.96 -13.39 -3.24
CA ARG A 97 0.49 -12.93 -1.91
C ARG A 97 -0.99 -12.57 -1.88
N GLY A 98 -1.74 -12.92 -2.91
CA GLY A 98 -3.18 -12.75 -2.93
C GLY A 98 -3.66 -11.31 -2.89
N ALA A 99 -2.97 -10.42 -3.58
CA ALA A 99 -3.35 -9.01 -3.64
C ALA A 99 -4.76 -8.85 -4.22
N ARG A 100 -5.54 -7.95 -3.62
CA ARG A 100 -6.88 -7.60 -4.07
C ARG A 100 -7.18 -6.15 -3.74
N PRO A 101 -8.11 -5.51 -4.47
CA PRO A 101 -8.49 -4.13 -4.20
C PRO A 101 -9.01 -3.94 -2.77
N HIS A 102 -8.60 -2.84 -2.15
CA HIS A 102 -9.12 -2.40 -0.85
C HIS A 102 -10.29 -1.44 -1.09
N PRO A 103 -11.31 -1.38 -0.18
CA PRO A 103 -12.45 -0.45 -0.32
C PRO A 103 -12.05 1.02 -0.46
N LEU A 104 -10.91 1.44 0.11
CA LEU A 104 -10.40 2.79 -0.06
C LEU A 104 -9.99 3.10 -1.52
N ALA A 105 -9.74 2.08 -2.31
CA ALA A 105 -9.35 2.09 -3.72
C ALA A 105 -8.04 2.81 -4.00
N ARG A 106 -7.96 4.14 -3.80
CA ARG A 106 -6.76 4.93 -4.10
C ARG A 106 -6.56 6.02 -3.05
N LEU A 107 -5.31 6.39 -2.82
CA LEU A 107 -4.99 7.63 -2.11
C LEU A 107 -5.34 8.83 -2.97
N ASP A 108 -5.79 9.92 -2.35
CA ASP A 108 -5.83 11.20 -3.07
C ASP A 108 -4.40 11.67 -3.41
N GLY A 109 -4.31 12.55 -4.41
CA GLY A 109 -3.02 13.00 -4.94
C GLY A 109 -2.12 13.66 -3.91
N ASP A 110 -2.70 14.43 -2.99
CA ASP A 110 -1.93 15.13 -1.94
C ASP A 110 -1.31 14.15 -0.96
N LYS A 111 -2.06 13.14 -0.54
CA LYS A 111 -1.57 12.11 0.38
C LYS A 111 -0.49 11.26 -0.27
N LEU A 112 -0.70 10.87 -1.52
CA LEU A 112 0.31 10.12 -2.29
C LEU A 112 1.61 10.90 -2.40
N GLU A 113 1.52 12.18 -2.71
CA GLU A 113 2.69 13.06 -2.81
C GLU A 113 3.46 13.15 -1.50
N GLN A 114 2.74 13.28 -0.37
CA GLN A 114 3.34 13.28 0.96
C GLN A 114 4.08 11.97 1.26
N VAL A 115 3.50 10.83 0.90
CA VAL A 115 4.15 9.51 1.07
C VAL A 115 5.42 9.44 0.24
N LEU A 116 5.36 9.83 -1.03
CA LEU A 116 6.53 9.80 -1.92
C LEU A 116 7.65 10.71 -1.43
N GLU A 117 7.31 11.86 -0.87
CA GLU A 117 8.28 12.79 -0.29
C GLU A 117 9.02 12.17 0.90
N ILE A 118 8.29 11.58 1.85
CA ILE A 118 8.91 10.94 3.00
C ILE A 118 9.77 9.74 2.58
N VAL A 119 9.28 8.91 1.68
CA VAL A 119 10.06 7.78 1.14
C VAL A 119 11.33 8.28 0.45
N GLY A 120 11.22 9.35 -0.33
CA GLY A 120 12.37 9.97 -0.98
C GLY A 120 13.41 10.48 0.00
N GLN A 121 12.98 11.06 1.12
CA GLN A 121 13.85 11.48 2.20
C GLN A 121 14.53 10.30 2.89
N ILE A 122 13.77 9.24 3.17
CA ILE A 122 14.31 8.00 3.76
C ILE A 122 15.38 7.39 2.86
N LEU A 123 15.14 7.37 1.56
CA LEU A 123 16.08 6.80 0.57
C LEU A 123 17.23 7.76 0.22
N GLY A 124 17.14 9.02 0.64
CA GLY A 124 18.22 9.98 0.50
C GLY A 124 18.32 10.70 -0.84
N PHE A 125 17.30 10.63 -1.71
CA PHE A 125 17.30 11.37 -2.98
C PHE A 125 16.39 12.61 -2.96
N LEU A 126 15.74 12.90 -1.84
CA LEU A 126 15.09 14.17 -1.55
C LEU A 126 15.67 14.79 -0.28
N PRO A 127 15.77 16.14 -0.21
CA PRO A 127 16.28 16.82 0.99
C PRO A 127 15.40 16.67 2.21
#